data_83c75a572e901a60ff958e80317ae0b3
#
_entry.id   83c75a572e901a60ff958e80317ae0b3
#
_cell.length_a   1.000
_cell.length_b   1.000
_cell.length_c   1.000
_cell.angle_alpha   90.00
_cell.angle_beta   90.00
_cell.angle_gamma   90.00
#
_symmetry.space_group_name_H-M   'P 1'
#
loop_
_entity.id
_entity.type
_entity.pdbx_description
1 polymer ?
#
loop_
_entity_poly.entity_id
_entity_poly.type
_entity_poly.pdbx_seq_one_letter_code
_entity_poly.pdbx_strand_id
1 'polypeptide(L)'
;MSAGEPPRPVTPPRAALVLEKVADDLYVLIGNGGNVAVLVTNEGVILVDDKFEQDYDAIITQVKTVTDQPVKYVFNTHHHSDHSGGNTHFITVAEIISHKNARTNIVDSKQANAAPNMKPARITFTDETSIFLGGKEVRARYFGRGHTNGDIFIYFPAQRVVHTGDVMAGVTPLIDYSGGGSLADWTKTMDAAMAAFDFDKVIPGHGAVTNRAGLQTYRDNVAKMRTQIADLIRQGKSQDDVRAALAALYPAAYGNPASLNNQWSLPGFMTELK
;
A
#
# COMPACT_ATOMS: atom_id res chain seq x y z
N MET A 1 -40.84 -22.28 23.76
CA MET A 1 -39.60 -21.69 24.29
C MET A 1 -38.76 -21.34 23.10
N SER A 2 -38.62 -20.05 22.77
CA SER A 2 -37.83 -19.57 21.65
C SER A 2 -36.35 -19.63 22.04
N ALA A 3 -35.55 -20.37 21.30
CA ALA A 3 -34.09 -20.38 21.45
C ALA A 3 -33.58 -18.99 21.09
N GLY A 4 -32.98 -18.28 22.05
CA GLY A 4 -32.38 -16.97 21.81
C GLY A 4 -31.26 -17.06 20.81
N GLU A 5 -31.20 -16.10 19.88
CA GLU A 5 -30.14 -15.93 18.89
C GLU A 5 -28.79 -15.85 19.63
N PRO A 6 -27.73 -16.59 19.18
CA PRO A 6 -26.44 -16.52 19.82
C PRO A 6 -25.89 -15.08 19.73
N PRO A 7 -25.18 -14.58 20.77
CA PRO A 7 -24.62 -13.24 20.76
C PRO A 7 -23.68 -13.10 19.57
N ARG A 8 -23.86 -12.01 18.79
CA ARG A 8 -22.94 -11.67 17.68
C ARG A 8 -21.54 -11.46 18.23
N PRO A 9 -20.51 -11.98 17.57
CA PRO A 9 -19.13 -11.73 17.98
C PRO A 9 -18.88 -10.23 18.04
N VAL A 10 -18.46 -9.75 19.21
CA VAL A 10 -18.07 -8.35 19.42
C VAL A 10 -16.74 -8.15 18.69
N THR A 11 -16.78 -7.47 17.55
CA THR A 11 -15.55 -7.04 16.87
C THR A 11 -14.81 -6.08 17.81
N PRO A 12 -13.52 -6.30 18.11
CA PRO A 12 -12.79 -5.37 18.97
C PRO A 12 -12.81 -3.96 18.36
N PRO A 13 -12.85 -2.91 19.21
CA PRO A 13 -12.86 -1.54 18.73
C PRO A 13 -11.62 -1.30 17.85
N ARG A 14 -11.84 -0.68 16.69
CA ARG A 14 -10.74 -0.31 15.79
C ARG A 14 -9.87 0.75 16.45
N ALA A 15 -8.57 0.68 16.21
CA ALA A 15 -7.65 1.73 16.64
C ALA A 15 -8.07 3.08 16.02
N ALA A 16 -8.09 4.12 16.83
CA ALA A 16 -8.37 5.48 16.35
C ALA A 16 -7.30 5.89 15.31
N LEU A 17 -7.74 6.60 14.27
CA LEU A 17 -6.80 7.18 13.31
C LEU A 17 -6.07 8.35 13.97
N VAL A 18 -4.76 8.40 13.77
CA VAL A 18 -3.89 9.49 14.24
C VAL A 18 -3.35 10.25 13.06
N LEU A 19 -3.53 11.58 13.05
CA LEU A 19 -2.99 12.47 12.04
C LEU A 19 -1.65 13.04 12.51
N GLU A 20 -0.56 12.76 11.79
CA GLU A 20 0.79 13.24 12.10
C GLU A 20 1.31 14.16 11.00
N LYS A 21 1.96 15.27 11.37
CA LYS A 21 2.59 16.18 10.40
C LYS A 21 3.88 15.57 9.85
N VAL A 22 3.99 15.43 8.53
CA VAL A 22 5.18 14.93 7.83
C VAL A 22 6.06 16.08 7.34
N ALA A 23 5.42 17.08 6.70
CA ALA A 23 6.07 18.28 6.18
C ALA A 23 5.05 19.44 6.17
N ASP A 24 5.42 20.61 5.63
CA ASP A 24 4.46 21.70 5.50
C ASP A 24 3.29 21.30 4.60
N ASP A 25 2.08 21.46 5.14
CA ASP A 25 0.81 21.10 4.51
C ASP A 25 0.65 19.61 4.13
N LEU A 26 1.59 18.76 4.52
CA LEU A 26 1.55 17.32 4.28
C LEU A 26 1.51 16.55 5.60
N TYR A 27 0.51 15.70 5.73
CA TYR A 27 0.26 14.87 6.91
C TYR A 27 0.14 13.40 6.50
N VAL A 28 0.21 12.50 7.49
CA VAL A 28 -0.09 11.08 7.33
C VAL A 28 -1.12 10.66 8.37
N LEU A 29 -2.15 9.90 7.95
CA LEU A 29 -3.10 9.22 8.80
C LEU A 29 -2.63 7.80 9.05
N ILE A 30 -2.28 7.51 10.30
CA ILE A 30 -1.85 6.19 10.77
C ILE A 30 -3.00 5.51 11.50
N GLY A 31 -3.06 4.19 11.45
CA GLY A 31 -4.08 3.38 12.13
C GLY A 31 -4.25 2.02 11.45
N ASN A 32 -5.45 1.44 11.54
CA ASN A 32 -5.76 0.21 10.82
C ASN A 32 -5.68 0.41 9.31
N GLY A 33 -5.16 -0.59 8.59
CA GLY A 33 -4.96 -0.52 7.14
C GLY A 33 -3.78 0.35 6.75
N GLY A 34 -3.69 0.64 5.45
CA GLY A 34 -2.59 1.41 4.89
C GLY A 34 -2.53 2.86 5.40
N ASN A 35 -1.35 3.45 5.39
CA ASN A 35 -1.15 4.86 5.66
C ASN A 35 -1.80 5.72 4.58
N VAL A 36 -2.45 6.81 4.98
CA VAL A 36 -3.04 7.78 4.05
C VAL A 36 -2.27 9.08 4.12
N ALA A 37 -1.68 9.53 3.00
CA ALA A 37 -1.13 10.88 2.97
C ALA A 37 -2.26 11.90 2.71
N VAL A 38 -2.15 13.07 3.37
CA VAL A 38 -3.11 14.18 3.29
C VAL A 38 -2.34 15.43 2.92
N LEU A 39 -2.45 15.87 1.68
CA LEU A 39 -1.90 17.16 1.22
C LEU A 39 -2.99 18.21 1.25
N VAL A 40 -2.79 19.24 2.08
CA VAL A 40 -3.70 20.38 2.21
C VAL A 40 -3.28 21.48 1.25
N THR A 41 -4.24 22.04 0.50
CA THR A 41 -4.05 23.21 -0.34
C THR A 41 -5.17 24.24 -0.09
N ASN A 42 -5.04 25.45 -0.61
CA ASN A 42 -6.09 26.48 -0.54
C ASN A 42 -7.29 26.21 -1.49
N GLU A 43 -7.19 25.20 -2.37
CA GLU A 43 -8.25 24.85 -3.34
C GLU A 43 -8.89 23.50 -3.03
N GLY A 44 -8.36 22.74 -2.07
CA GLY A 44 -8.84 21.40 -1.73
C GLY A 44 -7.76 20.52 -1.13
N VAL A 45 -8.13 19.29 -0.85
CA VAL A 45 -7.25 18.26 -0.28
C VAL A 45 -7.01 17.17 -1.33
N ILE A 46 -5.77 16.69 -1.41
CA ILE A 46 -5.39 15.49 -2.15
C ILE A 46 -5.05 14.40 -1.13
N LEU A 47 -5.70 13.25 -1.24
CA LEU A 47 -5.37 12.05 -0.47
C LEU A 47 -4.52 11.10 -1.32
N VAL A 48 -3.65 10.34 -0.64
CA VAL A 48 -3.03 9.13 -1.20
C VAL A 48 -3.49 7.96 -0.34
N ASP A 49 -4.22 7.05 -0.96
CA ASP A 49 -5.00 5.97 -0.35
C ASP A 49 -6.18 6.47 0.52
N ASP A 50 -7.06 5.56 0.89
CA ASP A 50 -8.28 5.89 1.62
C ASP A 50 -8.75 4.78 2.58
N LYS A 51 -7.84 3.86 2.94
CA LYS A 51 -8.08 2.78 3.89
C LYS A 51 -9.26 1.87 3.51
N PHE A 52 -9.93 1.31 4.51
CA PHE A 52 -11.13 0.51 4.31
C PHE A 52 -12.37 1.40 4.19
N GLU A 53 -13.44 0.86 3.60
CA GLU A 53 -14.75 1.53 3.43
C GLU A 53 -15.25 2.19 4.72
N GLN A 54 -15.17 1.49 5.84
CA GLN A 54 -15.66 1.96 7.15
C GLN A 54 -14.79 3.04 7.81
N ASP A 55 -13.64 3.39 7.24
CA ASP A 55 -12.77 4.45 7.79
C ASP A 55 -13.07 5.84 7.21
N TYR A 56 -14.00 5.94 6.24
CA TYR A 56 -14.32 7.20 5.55
C TYR A 56 -14.62 8.36 6.52
N ASP A 57 -15.58 8.17 7.44
CA ASP A 57 -15.97 9.23 8.38
C ASP A 57 -14.81 9.63 9.32
N ALA A 58 -13.99 8.67 9.72
CA ALA A 58 -12.82 8.92 10.55
C ALA A 58 -11.74 9.70 9.78
N ILE A 59 -11.50 9.37 8.49
CA ILE A 59 -10.58 10.11 7.61
C ILE A 59 -11.06 11.57 7.49
N ILE A 60 -12.34 11.79 7.14
CA ILE A 60 -12.91 13.14 6.99
C ILE A 60 -12.83 13.92 8.31
N THR A 61 -13.08 13.27 9.44
CA THR A 61 -12.97 13.89 10.77
C THR A 61 -11.54 14.37 11.05
N GLN A 62 -10.54 13.54 10.73
CA GLN A 62 -9.14 13.90 10.91
C GLN A 62 -8.69 15.01 9.93
N VAL A 63 -9.12 14.96 8.66
CA VAL A 63 -8.83 16.03 7.69
C VAL A 63 -9.35 17.37 8.16
N LYS A 64 -10.57 17.41 8.73
CA LYS A 64 -11.19 18.64 9.28
C LYS A 64 -10.43 19.25 10.47
N THR A 65 -9.53 18.52 11.12
CA THR A 65 -8.70 19.09 12.18
C THR A 65 -7.61 20.03 11.66
N VAL A 66 -7.31 19.98 10.37
CA VAL A 66 -6.23 20.77 9.75
C VAL A 66 -6.71 21.67 8.61
N THR A 67 -7.93 21.47 8.07
CA THR A 67 -8.51 22.30 7.01
C THR A 67 -10.01 22.09 6.87
N ASP A 68 -10.74 23.14 6.43
CA ASP A 68 -12.14 23.03 6.02
C ASP A 68 -12.29 22.74 4.51
N GLN A 69 -11.19 22.65 3.77
CA GLN A 69 -11.22 22.38 2.35
C GLN A 69 -11.71 20.95 2.04
N PRO A 70 -12.53 20.75 0.99
CA PRO A 70 -13.01 19.44 0.61
C PRO A 70 -11.90 18.58 -0.03
N VAL A 71 -12.03 17.26 0.10
CA VAL A 71 -11.22 16.31 -0.67
C VAL A 71 -11.61 16.43 -2.15
N LYS A 72 -10.65 16.65 -3.03
CA LYS A 72 -10.82 16.80 -4.48
C LYS A 72 -10.31 15.61 -5.26
N TYR A 73 -9.19 15.04 -4.80
CA TYR A 73 -8.52 13.92 -5.47
C TYR A 73 -8.10 12.86 -4.47
N VAL A 74 -8.19 11.60 -4.88
CA VAL A 74 -7.64 10.44 -4.18
C VAL A 74 -6.78 9.67 -5.17
N PHE A 75 -5.49 9.46 -4.87
CA PHE A 75 -4.66 8.51 -5.55
C PHE A 75 -4.71 7.17 -4.81
N ASN A 76 -5.01 6.05 -5.49
CA ASN A 76 -4.80 4.74 -4.89
C ASN A 76 -3.45 4.19 -5.34
N THR A 77 -2.58 3.88 -4.37
CA THR A 77 -1.26 3.31 -4.64
C THR A 77 -1.35 1.95 -5.30
N HIS A 78 -2.33 1.13 -4.91
CA HIS A 78 -2.65 -0.17 -5.49
C HIS A 78 -4.10 -0.56 -5.15
N HIS A 79 -4.49 -1.80 -5.44
CA HIS A 79 -5.90 -2.22 -5.43
C HIS A 79 -6.40 -2.84 -4.12
N HIS A 80 -5.55 -3.04 -3.11
CA HIS A 80 -6.00 -3.71 -1.87
C HIS A 80 -7.00 -2.88 -1.08
N SER A 81 -7.91 -3.57 -0.38
CA SER A 81 -9.06 -2.94 0.28
C SER A 81 -8.70 -2.02 1.45
N ASP A 82 -7.54 -2.18 2.04
CA ASP A 82 -7.03 -1.30 3.08
C ASP A 82 -6.30 -0.06 2.56
N HIS A 83 -6.28 0.12 1.23
CA HIS A 83 -5.75 1.28 0.50
C HIS A 83 -6.78 1.93 -0.41
N SER A 84 -7.77 1.17 -0.89
CA SER A 84 -8.77 1.63 -1.86
C SER A 84 -10.22 1.32 -1.48
N GLY A 85 -10.47 0.85 -0.26
CA GLY A 85 -11.82 0.51 0.21
C GLY A 85 -12.72 1.72 0.40
N GLY A 86 -12.15 2.85 0.81
CA GLY A 86 -12.83 4.13 0.95
C GLY A 86 -13.34 4.72 -0.37
N ASN A 87 -12.86 4.21 -1.52
CA ASN A 87 -13.35 4.57 -2.85
C ASN A 87 -14.87 4.52 -2.96
N THR A 88 -15.52 3.58 -2.23
CA THR A 88 -16.97 3.44 -2.20
C THR A 88 -17.69 4.76 -1.87
N HIS A 89 -17.10 5.54 -0.97
CA HIS A 89 -17.62 6.84 -0.55
C HIS A 89 -16.97 8.00 -1.30
N PHE A 90 -15.63 8.01 -1.41
CA PHE A 90 -14.90 9.13 -2.01
C PHE A 90 -15.27 9.37 -3.47
N ILE A 91 -15.64 8.33 -4.24
CA ILE A 91 -16.03 8.47 -5.66
C ILE A 91 -17.25 9.36 -5.89
N THR A 92 -18.00 9.69 -4.84
CA THR A 92 -19.17 10.59 -4.91
C THR A 92 -18.79 12.06 -4.71
N VAL A 93 -17.61 12.34 -4.13
CA VAL A 93 -17.18 13.70 -3.73
C VAL A 93 -15.81 14.10 -4.27
N ALA A 94 -15.03 13.15 -4.78
CA ALA A 94 -13.67 13.35 -5.28
C ALA A 94 -13.40 12.54 -6.54
N GLU A 95 -12.40 12.94 -7.31
CA GLU A 95 -11.89 12.15 -8.43
C GLU A 95 -10.83 11.15 -7.94
N ILE A 96 -11.04 9.87 -8.27
CA ILE A 96 -10.14 8.78 -7.91
C ILE A 96 -9.25 8.42 -9.08
N ILE A 97 -7.95 8.35 -8.82
CA ILE A 97 -6.89 8.14 -9.81
C ILE A 97 -6.07 6.92 -9.40
N SER A 98 -5.80 6.00 -10.31
CA SER A 98 -4.94 4.85 -10.07
C SER A 98 -4.19 4.42 -11.32
N HIS A 99 -3.21 3.53 -11.16
CA HIS A 99 -2.68 2.81 -12.31
C HIS A 99 -3.76 1.94 -12.97
N LYS A 100 -3.70 1.80 -14.30
CA LYS A 100 -4.64 0.98 -15.08
C LYS A 100 -4.76 -0.45 -14.53
N ASN A 101 -3.65 -1.06 -14.12
CA ASN A 101 -3.64 -2.43 -13.58
C ASN A 101 -4.35 -2.50 -12.22
N ALA A 102 -4.17 -1.52 -11.33
CA ALA A 102 -4.89 -1.47 -10.05
C ALA A 102 -6.40 -1.43 -10.27
N ARG A 103 -6.87 -0.58 -11.22
CA ARG A 103 -8.27 -0.58 -11.63
C ARG A 103 -8.72 -1.96 -12.15
N THR A 104 -7.93 -2.59 -13.02
CA THR A 104 -8.25 -3.91 -13.58
C THR A 104 -8.35 -4.96 -12.47
N ASN A 105 -7.44 -4.95 -11.50
CA ASN A 105 -7.45 -5.88 -10.37
C ASN A 105 -8.72 -5.73 -9.50
N ILE A 106 -9.21 -4.49 -9.29
CA ILE A 106 -10.48 -4.25 -8.61
C ILE A 106 -11.65 -4.82 -9.41
N VAL A 107 -11.73 -4.51 -10.72
CA VAL A 107 -12.82 -4.97 -11.61
C VAL A 107 -12.85 -6.49 -11.70
N ASP A 108 -11.68 -7.13 -11.81
CA ASP A 108 -11.54 -8.59 -11.94
C ASP A 108 -11.61 -9.31 -10.58
N SER A 109 -11.82 -8.57 -9.48
CA SER A 109 -11.87 -9.11 -8.10
C SER A 109 -10.63 -9.96 -7.75
N LYS A 110 -9.43 -9.48 -8.10
CA LYS A 110 -8.17 -10.20 -7.89
C LYS A 110 -7.77 -10.34 -6.42
N GLN A 111 -8.45 -9.69 -5.53
CA GLN A 111 -8.21 -9.80 -4.10
C GLN A 111 -9.16 -10.83 -3.48
N ALA A 112 -8.62 -11.82 -2.76
CA ALA A 112 -9.40 -12.87 -2.12
C ALA A 112 -10.43 -12.36 -1.09
N ASN A 113 -10.18 -11.18 -0.49
CA ASN A 113 -11.03 -10.52 0.50
C ASN A 113 -11.49 -9.13 0.01
N ALA A 114 -11.62 -8.94 -1.31
CA ALA A 114 -12.12 -7.68 -1.86
C ALA A 114 -13.45 -7.30 -1.19
N ALA A 115 -13.55 -6.07 -0.70
CA ALA A 115 -14.83 -5.57 -0.22
C ALA A 115 -15.83 -5.62 -1.38
N PRO A 116 -17.02 -6.23 -1.20
CA PRO A 116 -17.93 -6.52 -2.32
C PRO A 116 -18.42 -5.27 -3.06
N ASN A 117 -18.23 -4.08 -2.48
CA ASN A 117 -18.68 -2.81 -3.04
C ASN A 117 -17.53 -1.89 -3.48
N MET A 118 -16.28 -2.34 -3.42
CA MET A 118 -15.12 -1.51 -3.76
C MET A 118 -15.22 -0.93 -5.17
N LYS A 119 -15.09 0.39 -5.29
CA LYS A 119 -15.24 1.10 -6.56
C LYS A 119 -13.88 1.31 -7.23
N PRO A 120 -13.74 0.94 -8.51
CA PRO A 120 -12.51 1.22 -9.25
C PRO A 120 -12.39 2.70 -9.58
N ALA A 121 -11.17 3.22 -9.64
CA ALA A 121 -10.87 4.58 -10.07
C ALA A 121 -11.49 4.88 -11.45
N ARG A 122 -11.96 6.13 -11.66
CA ARG A 122 -12.48 6.60 -12.95
C ARG A 122 -11.37 7.11 -13.86
N ILE A 123 -10.31 7.65 -13.30
CA ILE A 123 -9.15 8.18 -14.02
C ILE A 123 -7.99 7.20 -13.87
N THR A 124 -7.40 6.79 -14.98
CA THR A 124 -6.26 5.87 -14.97
C THR A 124 -5.14 6.33 -15.88
N PHE A 125 -3.92 5.93 -15.55
CA PHE A 125 -2.71 6.15 -16.35
C PHE A 125 -1.87 4.86 -16.39
N THR A 126 -0.82 4.84 -17.24
CA THR A 126 0.08 3.68 -17.39
C THR A 126 1.50 3.96 -16.93
N ASP A 127 1.97 5.20 -17.07
CA ASP A 127 3.37 5.56 -16.80
C ASP A 127 3.46 6.61 -15.69
N GLU A 128 3.00 7.82 -15.97
CA GLU A 128 3.07 8.97 -15.06
C GLU A 128 1.87 9.89 -15.26
N THR A 129 1.45 10.53 -14.17
CA THR A 129 0.49 11.66 -14.20
C THR A 129 0.80 12.62 -13.06
N SER A 130 0.38 13.89 -13.22
CA SER A 130 0.48 14.92 -12.18
C SER A 130 -0.85 15.60 -11.97
N ILE A 131 -1.14 15.95 -10.72
CA ILE A 131 -2.23 16.85 -10.34
C ILE A 131 -1.63 18.13 -9.79
N PHE A 132 -2.13 19.26 -10.29
CA PHE A 132 -1.82 20.59 -9.78
C PHE A 132 -3.06 21.13 -9.07
N LEU A 133 -2.94 21.46 -7.78
CA LEU A 133 -4.03 21.99 -6.97
C LEU A 133 -3.47 22.99 -5.98
N GLY A 134 -4.04 24.22 -5.96
CA GLY A 134 -3.61 25.29 -5.06
C GLY A 134 -2.12 25.62 -5.16
N GLY A 135 -1.57 25.59 -6.37
CA GLY A 135 -0.16 25.88 -6.64
C GLY A 135 0.81 24.75 -6.27
N LYS A 136 0.30 23.58 -5.84
CA LYS A 136 1.13 22.41 -5.49
C LYS A 136 1.00 21.32 -6.54
N GLU A 137 2.11 20.64 -6.82
CA GLU A 137 2.17 19.45 -7.67
C GLU A 137 2.19 18.19 -6.82
N VAL A 138 1.40 17.18 -7.22
CA VAL A 138 1.51 15.79 -6.78
C VAL A 138 1.73 14.94 -8.01
N ARG A 139 2.82 14.19 -8.04
CA ARG A 139 3.22 13.34 -9.17
C ARG A 139 3.06 11.88 -8.81
N ALA A 140 2.32 11.13 -9.63
CA ALA A 140 2.14 9.69 -9.51
C ALA A 140 2.86 8.98 -10.63
N ARG A 141 3.71 7.99 -10.32
CA ARG A 141 4.46 7.25 -11.34
C ARG A 141 4.51 5.76 -11.06
N TYR A 142 4.36 4.97 -12.12
CA TYR A 142 4.57 3.54 -12.15
C TYR A 142 6.01 3.22 -12.54
N PHE A 143 6.70 2.38 -11.78
CA PHE A 143 8.09 2.00 -12.04
C PHE A 143 8.26 0.51 -12.35
N GLY A 144 7.19 -0.26 -12.24
CA GLY A 144 7.22 -1.70 -12.43
C GLY A 144 6.46 -2.43 -11.33
N ARG A 145 6.54 -3.75 -11.38
CA ARG A 145 5.87 -4.63 -10.41
C ARG A 145 6.67 -4.70 -9.11
N GLY A 146 5.95 -4.86 -8.01
CA GLY A 146 6.49 -5.08 -6.69
C GLY A 146 5.51 -5.90 -5.88
N HIS A 147 4.80 -5.26 -4.97
CA HIS A 147 3.72 -5.84 -4.16
C HIS A 147 2.57 -6.36 -5.04
N THR A 148 2.19 -5.57 -6.05
CA THR A 148 1.22 -5.92 -7.10
C THR A 148 1.79 -5.54 -8.47
N ASN A 149 0.98 -5.66 -9.54
CA ASN A 149 1.33 -5.13 -10.86
C ASN A 149 0.83 -3.70 -11.11
N GLY A 150 0.19 -3.10 -10.13
CA GLY A 150 -0.41 -1.76 -10.24
C GLY A 150 0.14 -0.75 -9.24
N ASP A 151 1.27 -1.04 -8.59
CA ASP A 151 1.86 -0.18 -7.57
C ASP A 151 2.37 1.12 -8.16
N ILE A 152 1.93 2.25 -7.61
CA ILE A 152 2.44 3.57 -7.96
C ILE A 152 3.10 4.25 -6.77
N PHE A 153 4.12 5.02 -7.06
CA PHE A 153 4.77 5.91 -6.11
C PHE A 153 4.19 7.31 -6.29
N ILE A 154 3.85 7.94 -5.18
CA ILE A 154 3.33 9.31 -5.17
C ILE A 154 4.39 10.23 -4.61
N TYR A 155 4.82 11.20 -5.40
CA TYR A 155 5.85 12.15 -5.03
C TYR A 155 5.26 13.55 -4.83
N PHE A 156 5.63 14.18 -3.73
CA PHE A 156 5.31 15.55 -3.34
C PHE A 156 6.56 16.42 -3.51
N PRO A 157 6.79 17.05 -4.68
CA PRO A 157 8.05 17.73 -4.98
C PRO A 157 8.40 18.84 -3.99
N ALA A 158 7.42 19.68 -3.64
CA ALA A 158 7.62 20.80 -2.73
C ALA A 158 7.99 20.36 -1.30
N GLN A 159 7.47 19.22 -0.85
CA GLN A 159 7.72 18.64 0.48
C GLN A 159 8.92 17.70 0.49
N ARG A 160 9.45 17.30 -0.69
CA ARG A 160 10.50 16.29 -0.84
C ARG A 160 10.15 14.96 -0.13
N VAL A 161 8.89 14.51 -0.32
CA VAL A 161 8.34 13.30 0.29
C VAL A 161 7.84 12.36 -0.80
N VAL A 162 8.06 11.06 -0.63
CA VAL A 162 7.48 10.02 -1.46
C VAL A 162 6.60 9.09 -0.63
N HIS A 163 5.42 8.74 -1.14
CA HIS A 163 4.58 7.65 -0.63
C HIS A 163 4.78 6.42 -1.52
N THR A 164 5.10 5.29 -0.93
CA THR A 164 5.49 4.09 -1.69
C THR A 164 4.37 3.07 -1.83
N GLY A 165 3.23 3.29 -1.17
CA GLY A 165 2.30 2.19 -0.96
C GLY A 165 3.01 0.98 -0.36
N ASP A 166 2.50 -0.21 -0.64
CA ASP A 166 3.01 -1.46 -0.07
C ASP A 166 4.29 -2.00 -0.73
N VAL A 167 4.88 -1.25 -1.68
CA VAL A 167 6.25 -1.54 -2.10
C VAL A 167 7.22 -1.38 -0.92
N MET A 168 6.85 -0.58 0.09
CA MET A 168 7.46 -0.61 1.42
C MET A 168 6.36 -0.74 2.47
N ALA A 169 6.22 -1.93 3.07
CA ALA A 169 5.26 -2.21 4.13
C ALA A 169 5.88 -3.09 5.21
N GLY A 170 5.92 -2.60 6.45
CA GLY A 170 6.50 -3.34 7.56
C GLY A 170 8.00 -3.62 7.41
N VAL A 171 8.44 -4.84 7.69
CA VAL A 171 9.87 -5.23 7.73
C VAL A 171 10.28 -6.15 6.57
N THR A 172 9.34 -6.79 5.90
CA THR A 172 9.58 -7.72 4.79
C THR A 172 8.50 -7.56 3.73
N PRO A 173 8.83 -7.85 2.45
CA PRO A 173 7.86 -7.72 1.38
C PRO A 173 6.73 -8.75 1.50
N LEU A 174 5.51 -8.31 1.27
CA LEU A 174 4.34 -9.13 1.07
C LEU A 174 3.99 -9.06 -0.43
N ILE A 175 4.11 -10.18 -1.15
CA ILE A 175 3.88 -10.20 -2.59
C ILE A 175 2.51 -10.77 -2.90
N ASP A 176 1.67 -10.00 -3.59
CA ASP A 176 0.41 -10.49 -4.13
C ASP A 176 0.61 -10.98 -5.57
N TYR A 177 0.96 -12.26 -5.73
CA TYR A 177 1.09 -12.87 -7.06
C TYR A 177 -0.23 -12.96 -7.82
N SER A 178 -1.37 -13.01 -7.13
CA SER A 178 -2.69 -13.00 -7.77
C SER A 178 -3.01 -11.65 -8.40
N GLY A 179 -2.56 -10.57 -7.76
CA GLY A 179 -2.57 -9.20 -8.28
C GLY A 179 -1.38 -8.86 -9.18
N GLY A 180 -0.60 -9.87 -9.59
CA GLY A 180 0.52 -9.73 -10.53
C GLY A 180 1.80 -9.16 -9.94
N GLY A 181 1.98 -9.21 -8.62
CA GLY A 181 3.21 -8.83 -7.94
C GLY A 181 4.41 -9.67 -8.36
N SER A 182 5.63 -9.23 -8.02
CA SER A 182 6.87 -9.88 -8.41
C SER A 182 8.00 -9.57 -7.45
N LEU A 183 8.53 -10.59 -6.79
CA LEU A 183 9.74 -10.47 -5.97
C LEU A 183 10.99 -10.25 -6.84
N ALA A 184 11.00 -10.83 -8.04
CA ALA A 184 12.13 -10.70 -8.98
C ALA A 184 12.30 -9.26 -9.50
N ASP A 185 11.18 -8.55 -9.71
CA ASP A 185 11.19 -7.16 -10.21
C ASP A 185 11.27 -6.11 -9.08
N TRP A 186 10.91 -6.47 -7.85
CA TRP A 186 10.72 -5.53 -6.72
C TRP A 186 11.88 -4.54 -6.53
N THR A 187 13.11 -5.06 -6.46
CA THR A 187 14.28 -4.20 -6.24
C THR A 187 14.57 -3.26 -7.41
N LYS A 188 14.27 -3.68 -8.65
CA LYS A 188 14.42 -2.82 -9.85
C LYS A 188 13.40 -1.67 -9.79
N THR A 189 12.16 -1.97 -9.37
CA THR A 189 11.10 -0.98 -9.19
C THR A 189 11.49 0.06 -8.14
N MET A 190 12.03 -0.37 -6.99
CA MET A 190 12.52 0.53 -5.95
C MET A 190 13.72 1.37 -6.41
N ASP A 191 14.70 0.75 -7.07
CA ASP A 191 15.89 1.44 -7.60
C ASP A 191 15.50 2.53 -8.60
N ALA A 192 14.54 2.22 -9.50
CA ALA A 192 14.04 3.19 -10.47
C ALA A 192 13.31 4.37 -9.80
N ALA A 193 12.50 4.12 -8.76
CA ALA A 193 11.83 5.17 -8.00
C ALA A 193 12.82 6.06 -7.24
N MET A 194 13.81 5.46 -6.59
CA MET A 194 14.87 6.20 -5.89
C MET A 194 15.75 7.02 -6.83
N ALA A 195 15.98 6.56 -8.06
CA ALA A 195 16.74 7.32 -9.06
C ALA A 195 15.94 8.49 -9.65
N ALA A 196 14.62 8.34 -9.79
CA ALA A 196 13.76 9.32 -10.45
C ALA A 196 13.33 10.48 -9.55
N PHE A 197 13.21 10.25 -8.22
CA PHE A 197 12.70 11.23 -7.28
C PHE A 197 13.76 11.70 -6.29
N ASP A 198 13.79 13.02 -6.07
CA ASP A 198 14.67 13.66 -5.08
C ASP A 198 13.87 13.93 -3.79
N PHE A 199 13.92 12.99 -2.85
CA PHE A 199 13.16 13.01 -1.61
C PHE A 199 14.03 12.77 -0.39
N ASP A 200 13.58 13.31 0.75
CA ASP A 200 14.21 13.14 2.07
C ASP A 200 13.41 12.17 2.94
N LYS A 201 12.06 12.21 2.84
CA LYS A 201 11.15 11.41 3.66
C LYS A 201 10.35 10.42 2.83
N VAL A 202 9.95 9.33 3.48
CA VAL A 202 9.16 8.25 2.90
C VAL A 202 7.97 7.95 3.79
N ILE A 203 6.77 7.98 3.21
CA ILE A 203 5.57 7.44 3.82
C ILE A 203 5.43 6.02 3.25
N PRO A 204 5.66 4.95 4.06
CA PRO A 204 5.42 3.58 3.61
C PRO A 204 3.92 3.28 3.56
N GLY A 205 3.51 2.21 2.89
CA GLY A 205 2.13 1.75 2.93
C GLY A 205 1.70 1.37 4.35
N HIS A 206 2.59 0.75 5.13
CA HIS A 206 2.37 0.43 6.54
C HIS A 206 3.60 0.75 7.38
N GLY A 207 3.36 1.21 8.61
CA GLY A 207 4.41 1.52 9.57
C GLY A 207 4.73 3.01 9.65
N ALA A 208 5.79 3.34 10.40
CA ALA A 208 6.17 4.73 10.65
C ALA A 208 6.81 5.40 9.41
N VAL A 209 6.62 6.72 9.30
CA VAL A 209 7.35 7.55 8.33
C VAL A 209 8.85 7.36 8.53
N THR A 210 9.57 7.22 7.42
CA THR A 210 11.01 7.02 7.40
C THR A 210 11.70 7.99 6.43
N ASN A 211 12.89 7.67 5.99
CA ASN A 211 13.70 8.48 5.09
C ASN A 211 14.30 7.64 3.95
N ARG A 212 15.06 8.30 3.07
CA ARG A 212 15.73 7.64 1.94
C ARG A 212 16.64 6.48 2.37
N ALA A 213 17.36 6.62 3.48
CA ALA A 213 18.23 5.56 4.01
C ALA A 213 17.41 4.35 4.50
N GLY A 214 16.27 4.59 5.13
CA GLY A 214 15.32 3.55 5.54
C GLY A 214 14.76 2.78 4.34
N LEU A 215 14.40 3.47 3.26
CA LEU A 215 13.95 2.83 2.02
C LEU A 215 15.07 1.99 1.38
N GLN A 216 16.32 2.51 1.36
CA GLN A 216 17.48 1.76 0.88
C GLN A 216 17.72 0.49 1.70
N THR A 217 17.65 0.58 3.03
CA THR A 217 17.79 -0.57 3.93
C THR A 217 16.71 -1.62 3.67
N TYR A 218 15.46 -1.19 3.50
CA TYR A 218 14.36 -2.09 3.16
C TYR A 218 14.60 -2.78 1.81
N ARG A 219 15.00 -2.04 0.78
CA ARG A 219 15.35 -2.55 -0.55
C ARG A 219 16.44 -3.62 -0.47
N ASP A 220 17.50 -3.38 0.32
CA ASP A 220 18.61 -4.31 0.48
C ASP A 220 18.18 -5.59 1.22
N ASN A 221 17.28 -5.46 2.19
CA ASN A 221 16.65 -6.61 2.86
C ASN A 221 15.80 -7.44 1.90
N VAL A 222 15.04 -6.81 1.01
CA VAL A 222 14.29 -7.51 -0.07
C VAL A 222 15.24 -8.27 -0.99
N ALA A 223 16.34 -7.64 -1.43
CA ALA A 223 17.34 -8.28 -2.27
C ALA A 223 17.98 -9.51 -1.59
N LYS A 224 18.33 -9.37 -0.30
CA LYS A 224 18.86 -10.45 0.51
C LYS A 224 17.87 -11.61 0.65
N MET A 225 16.62 -11.31 0.98
CA MET A 225 15.56 -12.31 1.11
C MET A 225 15.35 -13.06 -0.21
N ARG A 226 15.27 -12.35 -1.33
CA ARG A 226 15.15 -12.95 -2.66
C ARG A 226 16.30 -13.94 -2.95
N THR A 227 17.54 -13.53 -2.67
CA THR A 227 18.72 -14.40 -2.87
C THR A 227 18.63 -15.65 -2.01
N GLN A 228 18.30 -15.53 -0.72
CA GLN A 228 18.16 -16.65 0.20
C GLN A 228 17.09 -17.65 -0.27
N ILE A 229 15.94 -17.16 -0.74
CA ILE A 229 14.86 -18.03 -1.26
C ILE A 229 15.34 -18.75 -2.53
N ALA A 230 15.95 -18.03 -3.48
CA ALA A 230 16.47 -18.62 -4.72
C ALA A 230 17.55 -19.68 -4.44
N ASP A 231 18.41 -19.46 -3.44
CA ASP A 231 19.43 -20.44 -3.02
C ASP A 231 18.80 -21.72 -2.46
N LEU A 232 17.78 -21.61 -1.62
CA LEU A 232 17.05 -22.76 -1.09
C LEU A 232 16.37 -23.55 -2.20
N ILE A 233 15.75 -22.87 -3.16
CA ILE A 233 15.10 -23.51 -4.32
C ILE A 233 16.14 -24.24 -5.18
N ARG A 234 17.29 -23.63 -5.46
CA ARG A 234 18.39 -24.26 -6.22
C ARG A 234 18.98 -25.50 -5.52
N GLN A 235 18.93 -25.53 -4.19
CA GLN A 235 19.32 -26.69 -3.39
C GLN A 235 18.25 -27.80 -3.37
N GLY A 236 17.14 -27.65 -4.10
CA GLY A 236 16.05 -28.61 -4.15
C GLY A 236 15.21 -28.68 -2.87
N LYS A 237 15.23 -27.62 -2.05
CA LYS A 237 14.43 -27.55 -0.83
C LYS A 237 12.94 -27.52 -1.17
N SER A 238 12.15 -28.24 -0.37
CA SER A 238 10.69 -28.24 -0.48
C SER A 238 10.10 -26.90 -0.07
N GLN A 239 8.83 -26.68 -0.41
CA GLN A 239 8.10 -25.47 0.03
C GLN A 239 8.06 -25.37 1.57
N ASP A 240 7.96 -26.51 2.27
CA ASP A 240 7.96 -26.54 3.73
C ASP A 240 9.33 -26.18 4.33
N ASP A 241 10.43 -26.64 3.70
CA ASP A 241 11.78 -26.24 4.09
C ASP A 241 12.01 -24.73 3.91
N VAL A 242 11.55 -24.17 2.78
CA VAL A 242 11.64 -22.73 2.51
C VAL A 242 10.82 -21.95 3.54
N ARG A 243 9.61 -22.41 3.88
CA ARG A 243 8.76 -21.81 4.92
C ARG A 243 9.48 -21.79 6.27
N ALA A 244 10.02 -22.93 6.69
CA ALA A 244 10.74 -23.06 7.97
C ALA A 244 11.96 -22.13 8.02
N ALA A 245 12.72 -22.06 6.94
CA ALA A 245 13.88 -21.17 6.83
C ALA A 245 13.48 -19.67 6.91
N LEU A 246 12.43 -19.25 6.23
CA LEU A 246 11.93 -17.87 6.29
C LEU A 246 11.41 -17.52 7.67
N ALA A 247 10.69 -18.42 8.34
CA ALA A 247 10.23 -18.20 9.72
C ALA A 247 11.40 -18.03 10.71
N ALA A 248 12.48 -18.79 10.52
CA ALA A 248 13.69 -18.68 11.34
C ALA A 248 14.50 -17.41 11.05
N LEU A 249 14.61 -17.00 9.78
CA LEU A 249 15.39 -15.84 9.37
C LEU A 249 14.67 -14.50 9.63
N TYR A 250 13.34 -14.53 9.56
CA TYR A 250 12.47 -13.34 9.65
C TYR A 250 11.31 -13.59 10.63
N PRO A 251 11.58 -13.86 11.92
CA PRO A 251 10.54 -14.27 12.88
C PRO A 251 9.46 -13.20 13.10
N ALA A 252 9.83 -11.92 13.01
CA ALA A 252 8.87 -10.81 13.15
C ALA A 252 7.81 -10.79 12.04
N ALA A 253 8.16 -11.24 10.84
CA ALA A 253 7.26 -11.25 9.68
C ALA A 253 6.61 -12.61 9.45
N TYR A 254 7.38 -13.69 9.61
CA TYR A 254 6.98 -15.04 9.20
C TYR A 254 6.99 -16.06 10.34
N GLY A 255 7.22 -15.63 11.58
CA GLY A 255 7.18 -16.50 12.76
C GLY A 255 5.80 -17.11 13.04
N ASN A 256 4.73 -16.46 12.55
CA ASN A 256 3.41 -17.07 12.51
C ASN A 256 3.26 -17.86 11.21
N PRO A 257 3.12 -19.22 11.26
CA PRO A 257 2.93 -20.03 10.05
C PRO A 257 1.77 -19.59 9.17
N ALA A 258 0.72 -18.97 9.74
CA ALA A 258 -0.41 -18.46 8.99
C ALA A 258 -0.03 -17.30 8.05
N SER A 259 0.98 -16.50 8.37
CA SER A 259 1.43 -15.40 7.51
C SER A 259 2.15 -15.85 6.23
N LEU A 260 2.72 -17.08 6.24
CA LEU A 260 3.33 -17.71 5.05
C LEU A 260 2.40 -18.68 4.33
N ASN A 261 1.32 -19.12 4.98
CA ASN A 261 0.34 -20.03 4.39
C ASN A 261 -0.67 -19.33 3.48
N ASN A 262 -0.69 -18.00 3.45
CA ASN A 262 -1.53 -17.35 2.48
C ASN A 262 -0.98 -17.68 1.07
N GLN A 263 -1.88 -17.97 0.18
CA GLN A 263 -1.68 -18.26 -1.24
C GLN A 263 -0.89 -17.16 -1.98
N TRP A 264 -0.50 -16.10 -1.26
CA TRP A 264 0.00 -14.86 -1.81
C TRP A 264 1.51 -14.89 -2.06
N SER A 265 2.29 -15.51 -1.19
CA SER A 265 3.74 -15.39 -1.27
C SER A 265 4.47 -16.69 -1.60
N LEU A 266 4.30 -17.74 -0.80
CA LEU A 266 5.20 -18.88 -0.86
C LEU A 266 5.10 -19.73 -2.13
N PRO A 267 3.90 -20.08 -2.65
CA PRO A 267 3.80 -20.78 -3.94
C PRO A 267 4.35 -19.97 -5.11
N GLY A 268 4.18 -18.64 -5.04
CA GLY A 268 4.72 -17.71 -6.03
C GLY A 268 6.23 -17.68 -6.01
N PHE A 269 6.88 -17.62 -4.84
CA PHE A 269 8.35 -17.71 -4.73
C PHE A 269 8.88 -18.97 -5.38
N MET A 270 8.27 -20.13 -5.09
CA MET A 270 8.67 -21.41 -5.64
C MET A 270 8.52 -21.50 -7.16
N THR A 271 7.70 -20.67 -7.75
CA THR A 271 7.48 -20.62 -9.20
C THR A 271 8.38 -19.59 -9.88
N GLU A 272 8.46 -18.39 -9.32
CA GLU A 272 9.14 -17.24 -9.92
C GLU A 272 10.67 -17.35 -9.84
N LEU A 273 11.20 -17.95 -8.77
CA LEU A 273 12.65 -17.97 -8.49
C LEU A 273 13.34 -19.31 -8.81
N LYS A 274 12.69 -20.18 -9.60
CA LYS A 274 13.27 -21.42 -10.12
C LYS A 274 14.42 -21.21 -11.07
#